data_b9f068cc35f7e7256df13a4f98b4263e
#
_entry.id   b9f068cc35f7e7256df13a4f98b4263e
#
_cell.length_a   1.000
_cell.length_b   1.000
_cell.length_c   1.000
_cell.angle_alpha   90.00
_cell.angle_beta   90.00
_cell.angle_gamma   90.00
#
_symmetry.space_group_name_H-M   'P 1'
#
loop_
_entity.id
_entity.type
_entity.pdbx_description
1 polymer ?
#
loop_
_entity_poly.entity_id
_entity_poly.type
_entity_poly.pdbx_seq_one_letter_code
_entity_poly.pdbx_strand_id
1 'polypeptide(L)'
;RSNEDEKNLVLYRGKSCFTMLNNYPYAGGHSMVIPYREVGDLDELSREENLELWGQVSLCRKAMSQEMHPHGFNIGINLGEAAGAGIAEHLHVHVVPRWRGDFNFMPVIGQTNILPEALLQVAEKLRNAMKNLAELSED
;
A
#
# COMPACT_ATOMS: atom_id res chain seq x y z
N ARG A 1 18.92 -2.05 7.84
CA ARG A 1 17.63 -1.43 7.66
C ARG A 1 16.95 -1.86 6.35
N SER A 2 17.71 -1.87 5.26
CA SER A 2 17.16 -2.33 3.99
C SER A 2 16.71 -3.78 4.05
N ASN A 3 17.44 -4.61 4.80
CA ASN A 3 17.05 -6.01 4.98
C ASN A 3 15.74 -6.14 5.74
N GLU A 4 15.54 -5.29 6.73
CA GLU A 4 14.28 -5.28 7.48
C GLU A 4 13.14 -4.81 6.60
N ASP A 5 13.36 -3.81 5.77
CA ASP A 5 12.34 -3.32 4.87
C ASP A 5 11.94 -4.36 3.84
N GLU A 6 12.91 -5.08 3.29
CA GLU A 6 12.61 -6.16 2.35
C GLU A 6 11.80 -7.27 3.02
N LYS A 7 12.20 -7.63 4.21
CA LYS A 7 11.54 -8.68 4.97
C LYS A 7 10.11 -8.30 5.32
N ASN A 8 9.89 -7.05 5.66
CA ASN A 8 8.58 -6.55 6.06
C ASN A 8 7.78 -5.97 4.89
N LEU A 9 8.29 -6.13 3.69
CA LEU A 9 7.61 -5.70 2.46
C LEU A 9 7.38 -4.20 2.39
N VAL A 10 8.28 -3.42 2.97
CA VAL A 10 8.21 -1.97 2.89
C VAL A 10 8.64 -1.55 1.49
N LEU A 11 7.81 -0.73 0.85
CA LEU A 11 8.05 -0.30 -0.52
C LEU A 11 8.69 1.09 -0.60
N TYR A 12 8.38 1.95 0.36
CA TYR A 12 8.85 3.32 0.30
C TYR A 12 8.76 3.96 1.67
N ARG A 13 9.79 4.72 2.03
CA ARG A 13 9.81 5.47 3.29
C ARG A 13 9.91 6.95 2.99
N GLY A 14 8.86 7.67 3.36
CA GLY A 14 8.87 9.12 3.30
C GLY A 14 9.26 9.70 4.64
N LYS A 15 9.06 10.99 4.78
CA LYS A 15 9.37 11.70 6.02
C LYS A 15 8.38 11.39 7.13
N SER A 16 7.10 11.35 6.81
CA SER A 16 6.02 11.17 7.79
C SER A 16 5.26 9.86 7.63
N CYS A 17 5.39 9.22 6.49
CA CYS A 17 4.62 8.03 6.16
C CYS A 17 5.48 7.02 5.43
N PHE A 18 5.04 5.79 5.44
CA PHE A 18 5.69 4.74 4.65
C PHE A 18 4.62 3.91 3.95
N THR A 19 5.03 3.24 2.89
CA THR A 19 4.15 2.36 2.12
C THR A 19 4.67 0.93 2.24
N MET A 20 3.77 -0.01 2.48
CA MET A 20 4.15 -1.41 2.54
C MET A 20 3.15 -2.26 1.79
N LEU A 21 3.63 -3.38 1.28
CA LEU A 21 2.79 -4.35 0.60
C LEU A 21 2.10 -5.23 1.62
N ASN A 22 0.81 -5.44 1.43
CA ASN A 22 0.06 -6.35 2.28
C ASN A 22 0.39 -7.78 1.87
N ASN A 23 0.68 -8.62 2.85
CA ASN A 23 1.07 -10.01 2.57
C ASN A 23 -0.12 -10.97 2.56
N TYR A 24 -1.33 -10.47 2.60
CA TYR A 24 -2.49 -11.34 2.45
C TYR A 24 -2.56 -11.85 1.02
N PRO A 25 -2.82 -13.14 0.86
CA PRO A 25 -2.66 -13.79 -0.45
C PRO A 25 -3.71 -13.43 -1.49
N TYR A 26 -4.84 -12.88 -1.08
CA TYR A 26 -5.95 -12.70 -2.03
C TYR A 26 -5.90 -11.40 -2.81
N ALA A 27 -4.92 -10.54 -2.57
CA ALA A 27 -4.89 -9.24 -3.23
C ALA A 27 -3.49 -8.92 -3.70
N GLY A 28 -3.15 -9.41 -4.87
CA GLY A 28 -1.84 -9.15 -5.45
C GLY A 28 -1.62 -7.66 -5.58
N GLY A 29 -0.57 -7.16 -4.96
CA GLY A 29 -0.24 -5.75 -5.04
C GLY A 29 -0.97 -4.87 -4.04
N HIS A 30 -1.89 -5.40 -3.23
CA HIS A 30 -2.57 -4.61 -2.21
C HIS A 30 -1.55 -3.97 -1.28
N SER A 31 -1.54 -2.65 -1.25
CA SER A 31 -0.58 -1.90 -0.46
C SER A 31 -1.27 -0.99 0.54
N MET A 32 -0.52 -0.54 1.53
CA MET A 32 -1.01 0.34 2.57
C MET A 32 -0.04 1.48 2.75
N VAL A 33 -0.57 2.70 2.89
CA VAL A 33 0.23 3.87 3.21
C VAL A 33 -0.10 4.25 4.64
N ILE A 34 0.93 4.33 5.48
CA ILE A 34 0.76 4.39 6.92
C ILE A 34 1.61 5.51 7.50
N PRO A 35 1.03 6.41 8.32
CA PRO A 35 1.85 7.40 9.02
C PRO A 35 2.75 6.71 10.04
N TYR A 36 3.95 7.27 10.26
CA TYR A 36 4.80 6.74 11.33
C TYR A 36 4.20 6.97 12.69
N ARG A 37 3.62 8.14 12.89
CA ARG A 37 3.02 8.48 14.16
C ARG A 37 1.71 7.71 14.32
N GLU A 38 1.51 7.13 15.46
CA GLU A 38 0.35 6.28 15.73
C GLU A 38 -0.88 7.13 15.94
N VAL A 39 -1.75 7.18 14.94
CA VAL A 39 -3.00 7.93 14.99
C VAL A 39 -4.13 7.01 14.55
N GLY A 40 -5.33 7.30 15.02
CA GLY A 40 -6.50 6.47 14.71
C GLY A 40 -7.53 7.15 13.85
N ASP A 41 -7.39 8.44 13.58
CA ASP A 41 -8.38 9.19 12.82
C ASP A 41 -7.70 10.26 11.97
N LEU A 42 -8.39 10.69 10.94
CA LEU A 42 -7.88 11.67 9.99
C LEU A 42 -7.61 13.02 10.62
N ASP A 43 -8.44 13.42 11.57
CA ASP A 43 -8.27 14.74 12.19
C ASP A 43 -7.11 14.80 13.18
N GLU A 44 -6.48 13.66 13.46
CA GLU A 44 -5.27 13.64 14.28
C GLU A 44 -4.00 13.90 13.47
N LEU A 45 -4.09 13.90 12.15
CA LEU A 45 -2.95 14.13 11.28
C LEU A 45 -2.59 15.60 11.24
N SER A 46 -1.30 15.91 11.22
CA SER A 46 -0.86 17.27 10.93
C SER A 46 -1.06 17.54 9.45
N ARG A 47 -0.95 18.82 9.08
CA ARG A 47 -1.07 19.21 7.67
C ARG A 47 -0.02 18.52 6.82
N GLU A 48 1.22 18.50 7.29
CA GLU A 48 2.31 17.85 6.55
C GLU A 48 2.08 16.35 6.42
N GLU A 49 1.62 15.72 7.49
CA GLU A 49 1.31 14.29 7.43
C GLU A 49 0.22 14.00 6.43
N ASN A 50 -0.81 14.84 6.42
CA ASN A 50 -1.94 14.66 5.52
C ASN A 50 -1.49 14.79 4.05
N LEU A 51 -0.68 15.81 3.78
CA LEU A 51 -0.16 16.01 2.42
C LEU A 51 0.71 14.84 1.98
N GLU A 52 1.58 14.38 2.86
CA GLU A 52 2.47 13.28 2.49
C GLU A 52 1.71 11.97 2.33
N LEU A 53 0.72 11.73 3.18
CA LEU A 53 -0.08 10.51 3.10
C LEU A 53 -0.69 10.35 1.71
N TRP A 54 -1.37 11.39 1.24
CA TRP A 54 -2.02 11.33 -0.07
C TRP A 54 -1.02 11.41 -1.22
N GLY A 55 0.11 12.08 -1.00
CA GLY A 55 1.21 12.07 -1.97
C GLY A 55 1.75 10.68 -2.18
N GLN A 56 1.94 9.93 -1.09
CA GLN A 56 2.42 8.56 -1.21
C GLN A 56 1.38 7.62 -1.81
N VAL A 57 0.10 7.87 -1.53
CA VAL A 57 -0.98 7.11 -2.17
C VAL A 57 -0.90 7.29 -3.68
N SER A 58 -0.73 8.53 -4.13
CA SER A 58 -0.61 8.83 -5.55
C SER A 58 0.63 8.15 -6.16
N LEU A 59 1.75 8.23 -5.45
CA LEU A 59 3.01 7.62 -5.90
C LEU A 59 2.86 6.11 -6.03
N CYS A 60 2.25 5.49 -5.03
CA CYS A 60 2.02 4.04 -5.03
C CYS A 60 1.13 3.63 -6.20
N ARG A 61 0.04 4.38 -6.42
CA ARG A 61 -0.87 4.10 -7.51
C ARG A 61 -0.16 4.19 -8.86
N LYS A 62 0.69 5.20 -9.04
CA LYS A 62 1.46 5.36 -10.28
C LYS A 62 2.42 4.19 -10.49
N ALA A 63 3.10 3.78 -9.42
CA ALA A 63 4.01 2.65 -9.50
C ALA A 63 3.27 1.37 -9.90
N MET A 64 2.12 1.14 -9.29
CA MET A 64 1.30 -0.02 -9.63
C MET A 64 0.83 0.02 -11.08
N SER A 65 0.42 1.20 -11.57
CA SER A 65 0.00 1.33 -12.96
C SER A 65 1.13 0.98 -13.90
N GLN A 66 2.33 1.42 -13.57
CA GLN A 66 3.50 1.19 -14.40
C GLN A 66 3.91 -0.27 -14.43
N GLU A 67 3.86 -0.94 -13.28
CA GLU A 67 4.40 -2.30 -13.17
C GLU A 67 3.37 -3.39 -13.35
N MET A 68 2.11 -3.12 -13.06
CA MET A 68 1.08 -4.16 -13.01
C MET A 68 -0.07 -3.96 -13.99
N HIS A 69 -0.20 -2.76 -14.52
CA HIS A 69 -1.23 -2.42 -15.53
C HIS A 69 -2.66 -2.82 -15.12
N PRO A 70 -3.10 -2.43 -13.91
CA PRO A 70 -4.47 -2.76 -13.51
C PRO A 70 -5.50 -1.95 -14.29
N HIS A 71 -6.74 -2.43 -14.27
CA HIS A 71 -7.84 -1.73 -14.92
C HIS A 71 -8.41 -0.61 -14.04
N GLY A 72 -8.18 -0.68 -12.74
CA GLY A 72 -8.65 0.34 -11.83
C GLY A 72 -8.09 0.12 -10.45
N PHE A 73 -8.52 0.96 -9.50
CA PHE A 73 -8.06 0.89 -8.12
C PHE A 73 -9.20 1.11 -7.17
N ASN A 74 -9.13 0.46 -6.03
CA ASN A 74 -9.94 0.83 -4.87
C ASN A 74 -9.00 1.43 -3.84
N ILE A 75 -9.26 2.65 -3.46
CA ILE A 75 -8.42 3.37 -2.49
C ILE A 75 -9.34 3.86 -1.38
N GLY A 76 -8.97 3.56 -0.14
CA GLY A 76 -9.83 3.95 0.95
C GLY A 76 -9.23 3.71 2.32
N ILE A 77 -9.95 4.19 3.31
CA ILE A 77 -9.57 4.12 4.72
C ILE A 77 -10.77 3.57 5.49
N ASN A 78 -10.50 2.67 6.42
CA ASN A 78 -11.53 2.22 7.35
C ASN A 78 -11.40 3.03 8.63
N LEU A 79 -12.43 3.76 8.98
CA LEU A 79 -12.46 4.55 10.21
C LEU A 79 -13.55 4.01 11.12
N GLY A 80 -13.15 3.65 12.31
CA GLY A 80 -14.10 3.19 13.31
C GLY A 80 -14.44 1.71 13.16
N GLU A 81 -14.98 1.15 14.23
CA GLU A 81 -15.25 -0.27 14.32
C GLU A 81 -16.27 -0.75 13.29
N ALA A 82 -17.31 0.04 13.08
CA ALA A 82 -18.38 -0.34 12.15
C ALA A 82 -17.90 -0.38 10.69
N ALA A 83 -16.81 0.32 10.38
CA ALA A 83 -16.26 0.32 9.03
C ALA A 83 -15.20 -0.75 8.85
N GLY A 84 -14.93 -1.54 9.89
CA GLY A 84 -13.95 -2.60 9.78
C GLY A 84 -12.62 -2.30 10.42
N ALA A 85 -12.45 -1.09 10.98
CA ALA A 85 -11.24 -0.78 11.72
C ALA A 85 -11.28 -1.49 13.05
N GLY A 86 -10.20 -2.12 13.43
CA GLY A 86 -10.14 -2.76 14.73
C GLY A 86 -10.01 -1.75 15.85
N ILE A 87 -10.10 -2.23 17.06
CA ILE A 87 -9.86 -1.40 18.24
C ILE A 87 -8.39 -0.99 18.21
N ALA A 88 -8.13 0.28 18.40
CA ALA A 88 -6.77 0.84 18.36
C ALA A 88 -6.08 0.66 17.02
N GLU A 89 -6.85 0.64 15.97
CA GLU A 89 -6.31 0.50 14.63
C GLU A 89 -5.45 1.70 14.26
N HIS A 90 -4.26 1.43 13.76
CA HIS A 90 -3.39 2.47 13.24
C HIS A 90 -3.89 2.89 11.86
N LEU A 91 -4.13 4.18 11.69
CA LEU A 91 -4.68 4.72 10.44
C LEU A 91 -3.82 4.30 9.24
N HIS A 92 -4.47 3.84 8.19
CA HIS A 92 -3.76 3.52 6.96
C HIS A 92 -4.70 3.61 5.77
N VAL A 93 -4.13 3.95 4.62
CA VAL A 93 -4.87 4.04 3.37
C VAL A 93 -4.56 2.79 2.56
N HIS A 94 -5.61 2.08 2.18
CA HIS A 94 -5.47 0.92 1.29
C HIS A 94 -5.37 1.39 -0.15
N VAL A 95 -4.45 0.79 -0.90
CA VAL A 95 -4.34 1.00 -2.35
C VAL A 95 -4.42 -0.37 -2.98
N VAL A 96 -5.53 -0.68 -3.62
CA VAL A 96 -5.79 -2.01 -4.13
C VAL A 96 -5.96 -1.97 -5.64
N PRO A 97 -5.03 -2.55 -6.39
CA PRO A 97 -5.19 -2.62 -7.85
C PRO A 97 -6.27 -3.65 -8.19
N ARG A 98 -7.07 -3.34 -9.20
CA ARG A 98 -8.17 -4.18 -9.58
C ARG A 98 -8.12 -4.48 -11.07
N TRP A 99 -8.47 -5.71 -11.40
CA TRP A 99 -8.59 -6.13 -12.80
C TRP A 99 -10.01 -6.60 -13.06
N ARG A 100 -10.46 -6.52 -14.31
CA ARG A 100 -11.81 -6.97 -14.64
C ARG A 100 -11.97 -8.42 -14.27
N GLY A 101 -13.04 -8.72 -13.55
CA GLY A 101 -13.35 -10.08 -13.16
C GLY A 101 -12.60 -10.63 -11.97
N ASP A 102 -11.77 -9.82 -11.33
CA ASP A 102 -10.92 -10.32 -10.25
C ASP A 102 -11.67 -10.66 -8.96
N PHE A 103 -12.70 -9.92 -8.63
CA PHE A 103 -13.31 -10.07 -7.31
C PHE A 103 -14.06 -11.40 -7.14
N ASN A 104 -14.51 -12.02 -8.22
CA ASN A 104 -15.21 -13.29 -8.12
C ASN A 104 -14.29 -14.43 -7.74
N PHE A 105 -13.02 -14.25 -7.94
CA PHE A 105 -12.04 -15.30 -7.69
C PHE A 105 -11.26 -15.09 -6.41
N MET A 106 -11.46 -13.97 -5.76
CA MET A 106 -10.66 -13.63 -4.59
C MET A 106 -10.72 -14.65 -3.46
N PRO A 107 -11.92 -15.15 -3.07
CA PRO A 107 -11.96 -16.12 -1.98
C PRO A 107 -11.23 -17.42 -2.30
N VAL A 108 -11.26 -17.83 -3.56
CA VAL A 108 -10.57 -19.04 -3.98
C VAL A 108 -9.08 -18.81 -4.03
N ILE A 109 -8.68 -17.71 -4.66
CA ILE A 109 -7.26 -17.36 -4.76
C ILE A 109 -6.66 -17.13 -3.39
N GLY A 110 -7.43 -16.54 -2.48
CA GLY A 110 -6.96 -16.27 -1.14
C GLY A 110 -6.60 -17.51 -0.35
N GLN A 111 -7.11 -18.65 -0.77
CA GLN A 111 -6.78 -19.91 -0.12
C GLN A 111 -5.52 -20.56 -0.67
N THR A 112 -5.07 -20.10 -1.83
CA THR A 112 -3.83 -20.61 -2.38
C THR A 112 -2.70 -19.74 -1.86
N ASN A 113 -1.64 -20.37 -1.48
CA ASN A 113 -0.49 -19.64 -0.95
C ASN A 113 0.19 -18.87 -2.07
N ILE A 114 0.40 -17.59 -1.82
CA ILE A 114 1.30 -16.82 -2.69
C ILE A 114 2.69 -17.23 -2.31
N LEU A 115 3.47 -17.64 -3.29
CA LEU A 115 4.85 -18.02 -3.02
C LEU A 115 5.60 -16.81 -2.49
N PRO A 116 6.35 -16.96 -1.40
CA PRO A 116 7.08 -15.83 -0.84
C PRO A 116 7.98 -15.13 -1.86
N GLU A 117 8.59 -15.91 -2.77
CA GLU A 117 9.44 -15.33 -3.79
C GLU A 117 8.68 -14.42 -4.73
N ALA A 118 7.47 -14.82 -5.13
CA ALA A 118 6.66 -13.99 -6.01
C ALA A 118 6.28 -12.68 -5.33
N LEU A 119 5.95 -12.75 -4.06
CA LEU A 119 5.61 -11.56 -3.29
C LEU A 119 6.81 -10.63 -3.16
N LEU A 120 7.98 -11.18 -2.90
CA LEU A 120 9.21 -10.40 -2.81
C LEU A 120 9.55 -9.73 -4.14
N GLN A 121 9.32 -10.43 -5.24
CA GLN A 121 9.56 -9.87 -6.57
C GLN A 121 8.62 -8.71 -6.86
N VAL A 122 7.36 -8.83 -6.52
CA VAL A 122 6.40 -7.74 -6.67
C VAL A 122 6.83 -6.54 -5.83
N ALA A 123 7.21 -6.81 -4.60
CA ALA A 123 7.66 -5.74 -3.69
C ALA A 123 8.88 -5.02 -4.27
N GLU A 124 9.83 -5.76 -4.82
CA GLU A 124 11.03 -5.16 -5.38
C GLU A 124 10.71 -4.28 -6.58
N LYS A 125 9.85 -4.74 -7.46
CA LYS A 125 9.44 -3.94 -8.62
C LYS A 125 8.75 -2.66 -8.21
N LEU A 126 7.84 -2.75 -7.25
CA LEU A 126 7.10 -1.57 -6.79
C LEU A 126 8.03 -0.62 -6.04
N ARG A 127 8.94 -1.16 -5.24
CA ARG A 127 9.91 -0.33 -4.52
C ARG A 127 10.76 0.49 -5.47
N ASN A 128 11.27 -0.17 -6.50
CA ASN A 128 12.10 0.51 -7.49
C ASN A 128 11.30 1.54 -8.27
N ALA A 129 10.07 1.22 -8.64
CA ALA A 129 9.22 2.15 -9.36
C ALA A 129 8.89 3.37 -8.52
N MET A 130 8.57 3.18 -7.25
CA MET A 130 8.25 4.31 -6.36
C MET A 130 9.46 5.21 -6.18
N LYS A 131 10.63 4.61 -6.00
CA LYS A 131 11.85 5.39 -5.85
C LYS A 131 12.13 6.24 -7.10
N ASN A 132 12.03 5.62 -8.26
CA ASN A 132 12.30 6.32 -9.51
C ASN A 132 11.29 7.44 -9.77
N LEU A 133 10.02 7.16 -9.52
CA LEU A 133 8.97 8.16 -9.71
C LEU A 133 9.11 9.32 -8.72
N ALA A 134 9.51 9.03 -7.50
CA ALA A 134 9.72 10.06 -6.50
C ALA A 134 10.86 10.98 -6.89
N GLU A 135 11.93 10.43 -7.42
CA GLU A 135 13.08 11.22 -7.88
C GLU A 135 12.69 12.13 -9.04
N LEU A 136 11.85 11.64 -9.94
CA LEU A 136 11.40 12.45 -11.06
C LEU A 136 10.51 13.61 -10.61
N SER A 137 9.70 13.40 -9.60
CA SER A 137 8.77 14.44 -9.15
C SER A 137 9.43 15.51 -8.30
N GLU A 138 10.68 15.32 -7.90
CA GLU A 138 11.43 16.34 -7.17
C GLU A 138 11.99 17.43 -8.08
N ASP A 139 11.96 17.18 -9.35
CA ASP A 139 12.39 18.19 -10.33
C ASP A 139 11.23 19.14 -10.64
#